data_94dd1aaaf95a83db5f8af5627fc7b3ac
#
_entry.id   94dd1aaaf95a83db5f8af5627fc7b3ac
#
_cell.length_a   1.000
_cell.length_b   1.000
_cell.length_c   1.000
_cell.angle_alpha   90.00
_cell.angle_beta   90.00
_cell.angle_gamma   90.00
#
_symmetry.space_group_name_H-M   'P 1'
#
loop_
_entity.id
_entity.type
_entity.pdbx_description
1 polymer ?
#
loop_
_entity_poly.entity_id
_entity_poly.type
_entity_poly.pdbx_seq_one_letter_code
_entity_poly.pdbx_strand_id
1 'polypeptide(L)'
;MHGTRSVLIVDDEVEIRHALRLLFEIEGFTVVGEAADGDAAIDLASELEPSFIVLDYSMPQMNGAEAAQEIRKVLPASRIVAFSALLDTKPAWADAYLNKDRITELMPLLRTFIR
;
A
#
# COMPACT_ATOMS: atom_id res chain seq x y z
N MET A 1 -7.14 -11.33 -12.94
CA MET A 1 -5.99 -11.74 -12.09
C MET A 1 -4.76 -10.95 -12.46
N HIS A 2 -4.06 -10.45 -11.47
CA HIS A 2 -2.85 -9.64 -11.67
C HIS A 2 -1.62 -10.47 -11.31
N GLY A 3 -0.45 -10.08 -11.81
CA GLY A 3 0.81 -10.74 -11.47
C GLY A 3 1.30 -10.38 -10.07
N THR A 4 2.46 -10.93 -9.68
CA THR A 4 3.05 -10.75 -8.36
C THR A 4 3.55 -9.33 -8.09
N ARG A 5 3.49 -8.44 -9.08
CA ARG A 5 3.92 -7.05 -8.99
C ARG A 5 2.75 -6.07 -9.07
N SER A 6 1.54 -6.52 -8.73
CA SER A 6 0.36 -5.65 -8.71
C SER A 6 0.30 -4.87 -7.38
N VAL A 7 0.04 -3.58 -7.47
CA VAL A 7 0.06 -2.68 -6.32
C VAL A 7 -1.20 -1.84 -6.27
N LEU A 8 -1.80 -1.76 -5.08
CA LEU A 8 -2.84 -0.79 -4.75
C LEU A 8 -2.19 0.28 -3.89
N ILE A 9 -2.33 1.54 -4.30
CA ILE A 9 -1.79 2.68 -3.55
C ILE A 9 -2.91 3.33 -2.76
N VAL A 10 -2.72 3.47 -1.44
CA VAL A 10 -3.72 4.06 -0.55
C VAL A 10 -3.10 5.21 0.22
N ASP A 11 -3.48 6.43 -0.12
CA ASP A 11 -2.96 7.64 0.49
C ASP A 11 -3.93 8.78 0.16
N ASP A 12 -4.25 9.62 1.13
CA ASP A 12 -5.18 10.74 0.90
C ASP A 12 -4.54 11.91 0.15
N GLU A 13 -3.21 11.93 0.04
CA GLU A 13 -2.48 12.97 -0.68
C GLU A 13 -2.29 12.60 -2.15
N VAL A 14 -2.92 13.36 -3.05
CA VAL A 14 -2.88 13.06 -4.49
C VAL A 14 -1.45 13.12 -5.04
N GLU A 15 -0.63 14.05 -4.55
CA GLU A 15 0.76 14.17 -4.99
C GLU A 15 1.58 12.93 -4.67
N ILE A 16 1.34 12.34 -3.49
CA ILE A 16 2.02 11.11 -3.10
C ILE A 16 1.58 9.95 -4.00
N ARG A 17 0.27 9.83 -4.28
CA ARG A 17 -0.21 8.78 -5.16
C ARG A 17 0.39 8.91 -6.57
N HIS A 18 0.49 10.13 -7.10
CA HIS A 18 1.10 10.37 -8.42
C HIS A 18 2.57 9.99 -8.44
N ALA A 19 3.32 10.39 -7.42
CA ALA A 19 4.75 10.09 -7.33
C ALA A 19 4.97 8.58 -7.23
N LEU A 20 4.18 7.89 -6.41
CA LEU A 20 4.28 6.45 -6.25
C LEU A 20 3.93 5.72 -7.54
N ARG A 21 2.87 6.16 -8.25
CA ARG A 21 2.48 5.54 -9.51
C ARG A 21 3.62 5.60 -10.52
N LEU A 22 4.23 6.78 -10.70
CA LEU A 22 5.35 6.95 -11.62
C LEU A 22 6.51 6.05 -11.24
N LEU A 23 6.86 6.02 -9.97
CA LEU A 23 7.98 5.23 -9.49
C LEU A 23 7.73 3.73 -9.69
N PHE A 24 6.53 3.26 -9.34
CA PHE A 24 6.18 1.85 -9.53
C PHE A 24 6.23 1.46 -11.01
N GLU A 25 5.66 2.29 -11.89
CA GLU A 25 5.62 1.98 -13.32
C GLU A 25 7.00 1.94 -13.93
N ILE A 26 7.89 2.87 -13.56
CA ILE A 26 9.27 2.87 -14.01
C ILE A 26 9.98 1.58 -13.60
N GLU A 27 9.69 1.08 -12.40
CA GLU A 27 10.36 -0.09 -11.83
C GLU A 27 9.69 -1.42 -12.20
N GLY A 28 8.71 -1.40 -13.08
CA GLY A 28 8.10 -2.62 -13.60
C GLY A 28 6.96 -3.19 -12.77
N PHE A 29 6.42 -2.41 -11.83
CA PHE A 29 5.22 -2.79 -11.09
C PHE A 29 3.97 -2.29 -11.83
N THR A 30 2.86 -2.98 -11.61
CA THR A 30 1.57 -2.57 -12.19
C THR A 30 0.70 -1.97 -11.09
N VAL A 31 0.42 -0.67 -11.19
CA VAL A 31 -0.51 -0.02 -10.26
C VAL A 31 -1.92 -0.34 -10.73
N VAL A 32 -2.63 -1.19 -9.98
CA VAL A 32 -3.96 -1.65 -10.35
C VAL A 32 -5.06 -0.73 -9.83
N GLY A 33 -4.74 0.15 -8.89
CA GLY A 33 -5.72 1.11 -8.39
C GLY A 33 -5.10 2.08 -7.40
N GLU A 34 -5.86 3.13 -7.10
CA GLU A 34 -5.51 4.13 -6.09
C GLU A 34 -6.74 4.41 -5.24
N ALA A 35 -6.54 4.59 -3.95
CA ALA A 35 -7.60 4.95 -3.02
C ALA A 35 -7.15 6.11 -2.15
N ALA A 36 -8.07 7.02 -1.85
CA ALA A 36 -7.81 8.19 -1.01
C ALA A 36 -8.26 8.00 0.44
N ASP A 37 -8.96 6.91 0.74
CA ASP A 37 -9.46 6.62 2.09
C ASP A 37 -9.60 5.12 2.31
N GLY A 38 -9.89 4.75 3.56
CA GLY A 38 -9.96 3.35 3.97
C GLY A 38 -11.10 2.57 3.32
N ASP A 39 -12.26 3.19 3.18
CA ASP A 39 -13.42 2.49 2.58
C ASP A 39 -13.15 2.14 1.12
N ALA A 40 -12.64 3.10 0.35
CA ALA A 40 -12.27 2.85 -1.04
C ALA A 40 -11.17 1.79 -1.14
N ALA A 41 -10.22 1.80 -0.20
CA ALA A 41 -9.13 0.82 -0.17
C ALA A 41 -9.65 -0.60 0.04
N ILE A 42 -10.60 -0.78 0.96
CA ILE A 42 -11.19 -2.09 1.25
C ILE A 42 -11.92 -2.62 0.02
N ASP A 43 -12.74 -1.78 -0.61
CA ASP A 43 -13.48 -2.17 -1.81
C ASP A 43 -12.55 -2.56 -2.96
N LEU A 44 -11.54 -1.74 -3.22
CA LEU A 44 -10.58 -2.01 -4.30
C LEU A 44 -9.72 -3.24 -4.02
N ALA A 45 -9.32 -3.44 -2.77
CA ALA A 45 -8.55 -4.63 -2.40
C ALA A 45 -9.35 -5.89 -2.67
N SER A 46 -10.62 -5.90 -2.29
CA SER A 46 -11.51 -7.03 -2.50
C SER A 46 -11.73 -7.30 -3.99
N GLU A 47 -11.90 -6.25 -4.79
CA GLU A 47 -12.18 -6.35 -6.21
C GLU A 47 -10.94 -6.72 -7.03
N LEU A 48 -9.81 -6.07 -6.75
CA LEU A 48 -8.61 -6.15 -7.59
C LEU A 48 -7.60 -7.20 -7.13
N GLU A 49 -7.66 -7.62 -5.89
CA GLU A 49 -6.77 -8.62 -5.29
C GLU A 49 -5.29 -8.32 -5.56
N PRO A 50 -4.80 -7.13 -5.19
CA PRO A 50 -3.40 -6.77 -5.45
C PRO A 50 -2.44 -7.61 -4.62
N SER A 51 -1.23 -7.81 -5.15
CA SER A 51 -0.17 -8.50 -4.40
C SER A 51 0.38 -7.64 -3.26
N PHE A 52 0.43 -6.32 -3.49
CA PHE A 52 0.92 -5.35 -2.52
C PHE A 52 -0.11 -4.24 -2.31
N ILE A 53 -0.19 -3.78 -1.07
CA ILE A 53 -0.97 -2.59 -0.72
C ILE A 53 -0.02 -1.65 0.01
N VAL A 54 0.23 -0.48 -0.58
CA VAL A 54 1.01 0.58 0.08
C VAL A 54 -0.01 1.46 0.78
N LEU A 55 0.02 1.47 2.09
CA LEU A 55 -1.06 1.99 2.93
C LEU A 55 -0.56 3.04 3.90
N ASP A 56 -1.07 4.27 3.76
CA ASP A 56 -0.81 5.33 4.72
C ASP A 56 -1.58 5.07 6.02
N TYR A 57 -1.01 5.47 7.14
CA TYR A 57 -1.69 5.39 8.44
C TYR A 57 -2.71 6.52 8.62
N SER A 58 -2.31 7.76 8.28
CA SER A 58 -3.12 8.95 8.55
C SER A 58 -4.06 9.26 7.39
N MET A 59 -5.32 8.88 7.54
CA MET A 59 -6.35 9.12 6.53
C MET A 59 -7.64 9.57 7.21
N PRO A 60 -8.51 10.33 6.51
CA PRO A 60 -9.79 10.75 7.09
C PRO A 60 -10.69 9.55 7.39
N GLN A 61 -11.45 9.64 8.47
CA GLN A 61 -12.50 8.70 8.90
C GLN A 61 -11.99 7.35 9.38
N MET A 62 -11.04 6.74 8.68
CA MET A 62 -10.52 5.42 9.01
C MET A 62 -9.00 5.44 8.83
N ASN A 63 -8.24 5.13 9.89
CA ASN A 63 -6.78 5.11 9.79
C ASN A 63 -6.30 3.81 9.13
N GLY A 64 -4.98 3.77 8.83
CA GLY A 64 -4.40 2.61 8.16
C GLY A 64 -4.53 1.31 8.94
N ALA A 65 -4.46 1.36 10.27
CA ALA A 65 -4.61 0.16 11.09
C ALA A 65 -6.01 -0.46 10.94
N GLU A 66 -7.03 0.40 10.96
CA GLU A 66 -8.42 -0.04 10.78
C GLU A 66 -8.66 -0.58 9.37
N ALA A 67 -8.13 0.10 8.36
CA ALA A 67 -8.23 -0.35 6.97
C ALA A 67 -7.52 -1.70 6.78
N ALA A 68 -6.32 -1.85 7.33
CA ALA A 68 -5.56 -3.10 7.23
C ALA A 68 -6.31 -4.27 7.85
N GLN A 69 -6.95 -4.07 8.99
CA GLN A 69 -7.72 -5.10 9.65
C GLN A 69 -8.84 -5.62 8.74
N GLU A 70 -9.57 -4.72 8.09
CA GLU A 70 -10.64 -5.10 7.18
C GLU A 70 -10.12 -5.74 5.89
N ILE A 71 -9.02 -5.22 5.36
CA ILE A 71 -8.39 -5.78 4.15
C ILE A 71 -7.92 -7.21 4.41
N ARG A 72 -7.33 -7.47 5.57
CA ARG A 72 -6.86 -8.82 5.93
C ARG A 72 -7.98 -9.85 5.94
N LYS A 73 -9.20 -9.44 6.28
CA LYS A 73 -10.36 -10.35 6.29
C LYS A 73 -10.72 -10.82 4.90
N VAL A 74 -10.60 -9.94 3.89
CA VAL A 74 -10.99 -10.25 2.51
C VAL A 74 -9.80 -10.69 1.65
N LEU A 75 -8.59 -10.35 2.05
CA LEU A 75 -7.38 -10.61 1.24
C LEU A 75 -6.20 -10.93 2.15
N PRO A 76 -6.21 -12.08 2.84
CA PRO A 76 -5.19 -12.37 3.86
C PRO A 76 -3.77 -12.55 3.31
N ALA A 77 -3.62 -12.90 2.03
CA ALA A 77 -2.32 -13.18 1.44
C ALA A 77 -1.61 -11.95 0.87
N SER A 78 -2.30 -10.81 0.76
CA SER A 78 -1.70 -9.60 0.23
C SER A 78 -0.67 -9.03 1.23
N ARG A 79 0.42 -8.51 0.70
CA ARG A 79 1.44 -7.84 1.53
C ARG A 79 1.05 -6.40 1.74
N ILE A 80 0.93 -6.00 3.00
CA ILE A 80 0.61 -4.61 3.37
C ILE A 80 1.90 -3.92 3.81
N VAL A 81 2.24 -2.84 3.13
CA VAL A 81 3.40 -2.01 3.47
C VAL A 81 2.88 -0.69 4.02
N ALA A 82 3.17 -0.43 5.29
CA ALA A 82 2.85 0.85 5.91
C ALA A 82 3.81 1.91 5.36
N PHE A 83 3.28 2.95 4.73
CA PHE A 83 4.08 4.03 4.15
C PHE A 83 3.56 5.35 4.70
N SER A 84 4.20 5.84 5.77
CA SER A 84 3.65 6.94 6.55
C SER A 84 4.74 7.82 7.14
N ALA A 85 4.43 9.11 7.27
CA ALA A 85 5.32 10.05 7.96
C ALA A 85 5.19 9.98 9.48
N LEU A 86 4.15 9.33 10.00
CA LEU A 86 3.80 9.35 11.41
C LEU A 86 4.28 8.15 12.22
N LEU A 87 4.76 7.11 11.56
CA LEU A 87 5.17 5.87 12.24
C LEU A 87 6.68 5.77 12.29
N ASP A 88 7.22 5.39 13.44
CA ASP A 88 8.66 5.24 13.66
C ASP A 88 9.12 3.79 13.52
N THR A 89 8.22 2.83 13.73
CA THR A 89 8.54 1.41 13.69
C THR A 89 7.43 0.67 12.95
N LYS A 90 7.73 -0.57 12.54
CA LYS A 90 6.75 -1.41 11.85
C LYS A 90 5.57 -1.71 12.77
N PRO A 91 4.36 -1.29 12.40
CA PRO A 91 3.17 -1.62 13.18
C PRO A 91 2.79 -3.09 12.99
N ALA A 92 2.03 -3.63 13.96
CA ALA A 92 1.63 -5.03 13.93
C ALA A 92 0.75 -5.38 12.73
N TRP A 93 0.01 -4.39 12.18
CA TRP A 93 -0.90 -4.62 11.07
C TRP A 93 -0.23 -4.66 9.70
N ALA A 94 1.06 -4.37 9.62
CA ALA A 94 1.79 -4.33 8.35
C ALA A 94 2.85 -5.41 8.26
N ASP A 95 3.13 -5.87 7.06
CA ASP A 95 4.22 -6.81 6.77
C ASP A 95 5.56 -6.12 6.73
N ALA A 96 5.56 -4.83 6.35
CA ALA A 96 6.75 -3.99 6.30
C ALA A 96 6.37 -2.54 6.54
N TYR A 97 7.35 -1.71 6.80
CA TYR A 97 7.15 -0.29 7.06
C TYR A 97 8.25 0.55 6.44
N LEU A 98 7.87 1.72 5.94
CA LEU A 98 8.82 2.70 5.45
C LEU A 98 8.29 4.10 5.72
N ASN A 99 9.15 4.99 6.23
CA ASN A 99 8.79 6.39 6.37
C ASN A 99 8.74 7.05 4.98
N LYS A 100 7.81 7.96 4.77
CA LYS A 100 7.60 8.61 3.47
C LYS A 100 8.82 9.37 2.94
N ASP A 101 9.70 9.85 3.82
CA ASP A 101 10.91 10.54 3.40
C ASP A 101 11.97 9.58 2.81
N ARG A 102 11.76 8.28 2.94
CA ARG A 102 12.66 7.26 2.40
C ARG A 102 12.06 6.56 1.19
N ILE A 103 11.32 7.28 0.39
CA ILE A 103 10.57 6.74 -0.75
C ILE A 103 11.48 5.96 -1.74
N THR A 104 12.75 6.34 -1.86
CA THR A 104 13.71 5.66 -2.76
C THR A 104 14.01 4.22 -2.32
N GLU A 105 13.69 3.87 -1.07
CA GLU A 105 13.91 2.53 -0.54
C GLU A 105 12.69 1.63 -0.72
N LEU A 106 11.57 2.17 -1.21
CA LEU A 106 10.32 1.41 -1.31
C LEU A 106 10.42 0.25 -2.30
N MET A 107 11.00 0.47 -3.47
CA MET A 107 11.13 -0.58 -4.48
C MET A 107 12.00 -1.74 -3.99
N PRO A 108 13.21 -1.48 -3.45
CA PRO A 108 14.01 -2.57 -2.88
C PRO A 108 13.25 -3.33 -1.79
N LEU A 109 12.48 -2.61 -0.95
CA LEU A 109 11.71 -3.24 0.11
C LEU A 109 10.68 -4.21 -0.45
N LEU A 110 9.88 -3.77 -1.43
CA LEU A 110 8.87 -4.63 -2.04
C LEU A 110 9.50 -5.86 -2.71
N ARG A 111 10.66 -5.68 -3.34
CA ARG A 111 11.36 -6.78 -4.00
C ARG A 111 11.80 -7.89 -3.05
N THR A 112 11.94 -7.60 -1.76
CA THR A 112 12.28 -8.63 -0.79
C THR A 112 11.18 -9.69 -0.64
N PHE A 113 9.94 -9.37 -1.05
CA PHE A 113 8.81 -10.29 -1.01
C PHE A 113 8.59 -11.05 -2.33
N ILE A 114 9.34 -10.71 -3.37
CA ILE A 114 9.22 -11.31 -4.70
C ILE A 114 10.38 -12.26 -4.93
N ARG A 115 10.09 -13.43 -5.47
CA ARG A 115 11.13 -14.42 -5.80
C ARG A 115 11.30 -14.58 -7.30
#